data_090f24440eb02564acea3c37ff11f410
#
_entry.id   090f24440eb02564acea3c37ff11f410
#
_cell.length_a   1.000
_cell.length_b   1.000
_cell.length_c   1.000
_cell.angle_alpha   90.00
_cell.angle_beta   90.00
_cell.angle_gamma   90.00
#
_symmetry.space_group_name_H-M   'P 1'
#
loop_
_entity.id
_entity.type
_entity.pdbx_description
1 polymer ?
#
loop_
_entity_poly.entity_id
_entity_poly.type
_entity_poly.pdbx_seq_one_letter_code
_entity_poly.pdbx_strand_id
1 'polypeptide(L)'
;HNYFLPQYFCIKFFFITRIMKIIGTGRSHPSLVVTNEMLSQILDTSDEWITSRTGIKERRIISSENLEDLAIDAAKKALADANMDAKDLDYIICANVVNEYVSPAMSCLIQGAIGAKCPCFDLNGACVGFIYSLEIAEAFYKSGKYKNILIVCAEEPSRMVNWHDRTASVLFGDGAA
;
A
#
# COMPACT_ATOMS: atom_id res chain seq x y z
N HIS A 1 32.00 52.27 22.87
CA HIS A 1 31.87 51.03 22.13
C HIS A 1 30.56 50.33 22.53
N ASN A 2 29.49 50.51 21.72
CA ASN A 2 28.22 49.84 21.89
C ASN A 2 28.32 48.50 21.22
N TYR A 3 28.32 47.41 21.99
CA TYR A 3 28.12 46.05 21.48
C TYR A 3 26.60 45.81 21.31
N PHE A 4 26.15 45.71 20.06
CA PHE A 4 24.85 45.21 19.71
C PHE A 4 24.80 43.72 20.04
N LEU A 5 24.04 43.34 21.06
CA LEU A 5 23.67 41.93 21.29
C LEU A 5 22.63 41.51 20.26
N PRO A 6 22.81 40.41 19.52
CA PRO A 6 21.78 39.92 18.63
C PRO A 6 20.56 39.50 19.45
N GLN A 7 19.41 40.05 19.16
CA GLN A 7 18.13 39.59 19.68
C GLN A 7 17.92 38.16 19.18
N TYR A 8 18.07 37.18 20.06
CA TYR A 8 17.64 35.83 19.78
C TYR A 8 16.11 35.82 19.65
N PHE A 9 15.63 35.67 18.43
CA PHE A 9 14.22 35.37 18.18
C PHE A 9 13.95 33.97 18.76
N CYS A 10 13.35 33.91 19.95
CA CYS A 10 12.83 32.69 20.50
C CYS A 10 11.54 32.33 19.75
N ILE A 11 11.67 31.57 18.64
CA ILE A 11 10.51 31.00 17.97
C ILE A 11 9.94 29.95 18.91
N LYS A 12 8.87 30.30 19.65
CA LYS A 12 8.05 29.30 20.34
C LYS A 12 7.34 28.46 19.27
N PHE A 13 7.88 27.29 18.96
CA PHE A 13 7.12 26.27 18.26
C PHE A 13 5.99 25.81 19.15
N PHE A 14 4.78 26.28 18.88
CA PHE A 14 3.58 25.65 19.38
C PHE A 14 3.45 24.31 18.65
N PHE A 15 3.91 23.23 19.26
CA PHE A 15 3.59 21.90 18.80
C PHE A 15 2.10 21.65 19.05
N ILE A 16 1.27 21.94 18.05
CA ILE A 16 -0.07 21.39 17.98
C ILE A 16 0.14 19.91 17.69
N THR A 17 -0.05 19.05 18.68
CA THR A 17 0.04 17.60 18.52
C THR A 17 -1.16 17.17 17.66
N ARG A 18 -0.98 17.14 16.33
CA ARG A 18 -1.98 16.59 15.43
C ARG A 18 -1.87 15.07 15.49
N ILE A 19 -2.97 14.40 15.80
CA ILE A 19 -3.06 12.95 15.80
C ILE A 19 -3.68 12.53 14.47
N MET A 20 -2.94 11.73 13.70
CA MET A 20 -3.44 11.08 12.49
C MET A 20 -4.37 9.92 12.89
N LYS A 21 -5.43 9.70 12.12
CA LYS A 21 -6.37 8.59 12.29
C LYS A 21 -6.60 7.91 10.95
N ILE A 22 -6.73 6.59 10.97
CA ILE A 22 -7.29 5.83 9.85
C ILE A 22 -8.81 6.01 9.93
N ILE A 23 -9.44 6.52 8.88
CA ILE A 23 -10.86 6.86 8.83
C ILE A 23 -11.65 6.00 7.84
N GLY A 24 -10.98 5.21 7.02
CA GLY A 24 -11.58 4.26 6.10
C GLY A 24 -10.57 3.23 5.65
N THR A 25 -11.07 2.05 5.31
CA THR A 25 -10.29 0.92 4.83
C THR A 25 -10.97 0.27 3.64
N GLY A 26 -10.18 -0.30 2.74
CA GLY A 26 -10.67 -1.04 1.58
C GLY A 26 -9.71 -2.15 1.22
N ARG A 27 -10.22 -3.21 0.63
CA ARG A 27 -9.41 -4.31 0.13
C ARG A 27 -9.97 -4.89 -1.15
N SER A 28 -9.10 -5.40 -1.98
CA SER A 28 -9.44 -6.15 -3.18
C SER A 28 -8.46 -7.31 -3.36
N HIS A 29 -8.95 -8.41 -3.82
CA HIS A 29 -8.14 -9.62 -4.03
C HIS A 29 -8.63 -10.36 -5.28
N PRO A 30 -7.74 -11.13 -5.92
CA PRO A 30 -8.10 -11.95 -7.07
C PRO A 30 -9.19 -12.99 -6.75
N SER A 31 -9.89 -13.41 -7.78
CA SER A 31 -10.93 -14.44 -7.70
C SER A 31 -10.35 -15.85 -7.55
N LEU A 32 -9.21 -16.13 -8.21
CA LEU A 32 -8.58 -17.45 -8.16
C LEU A 32 -8.04 -17.77 -6.77
N VAL A 33 -8.55 -18.84 -6.19
CA VAL A 33 -8.05 -19.44 -4.95
C VAL A 33 -7.11 -20.60 -5.29
N VAL A 34 -5.89 -20.56 -4.79
CA VAL A 34 -4.91 -21.63 -4.92
C VAL A 34 -4.69 -22.26 -3.54
N THR A 35 -5.12 -23.51 -3.37
CA THR A 35 -4.96 -24.27 -2.11
C THR A 35 -3.59 -24.92 -2.02
N ASN A 36 -3.24 -25.38 -0.81
CA ASN A 36 -1.99 -26.13 -0.61
C ASN A 36 -1.99 -27.46 -1.38
N GLU A 37 -3.16 -28.12 -1.52
CA GLU A 37 -3.29 -29.34 -2.31
C GLU A 37 -3.02 -29.09 -3.80
N MET A 38 -3.46 -27.94 -4.35
CA MET A 38 -3.15 -27.57 -5.73
C MET A 38 -1.64 -27.36 -5.91
N LEU A 39 -0.96 -26.72 -4.96
CA LEU A 39 0.49 -26.54 -5.01
C LEU A 39 1.25 -27.86 -4.92
N SER A 40 0.74 -28.82 -4.16
CA SER A 40 1.38 -30.15 -4.04
C SER A 40 1.36 -30.96 -5.34
N GLN A 41 0.56 -30.56 -6.33
CA GLN A 41 0.56 -31.18 -7.65
C GLN A 41 1.73 -30.74 -8.53
N ILE A 42 2.36 -29.60 -8.22
CA ILE A 42 3.45 -29.01 -9.01
C ILE A 42 4.74 -28.85 -8.22
N LEU A 43 4.68 -28.98 -6.88
CA LEU A 43 5.80 -28.82 -5.96
C LEU A 43 5.93 -30.03 -5.05
N ASP A 44 7.15 -30.36 -4.65
CA ASP A 44 7.42 -31.36 -3.61
C ASP A 44 7.07 -30.79 -2.23
N THR A 45 5.77 -30.77 -1.89
CA THR A 45 5.22 -30.21 -0.66
C THR A 45 3.91 -30.90 -0.28
N SER A 46 3.32 -30.53 0.86
CA SER A 46 2.00 -30.97 1.31
C SER A 46 1.29 -29.85 2.09
N ASP A 47 -0.04 -29.99 2.28
CA ASP A 47 -0.79 -29.04 3.15
C ASP A 47 -0.23 -29.03 4.57
N GLU A 48 0.11 -30.20 5.13
CA GLU A 48 0.70 -30.30 6.47
C GLU A 48 2.04 -29.57 6.54
N TRP A 49 2.91 -29.74 5.53
CA TRP A 49 4.22 -29.08 5.47
C TRP A 49 4.10 -27.55 5.41
N ILE A 50 3.21 -27.03 4.55
CA ILE A 50 2.99 -25.60 4.40
C ILE A 50 2.35 -25.02 5.66
N THR A 51 1.26 -25.63 6.13
CA THR A 51 0.47 -25.12 7.25
C THR A 51 1.26 -25.11 8.55
N SER A 52 2.04 -26.17 8.84
CA SER A 52 2.84 -26.24 10.08
C SER A 52 3.92 -25.18 10.16
N ARG A 53 4.41 -24.66 9.02
CA ARG A 53 5.48 -23.65 8.93
C ARG A 53 4.98 -22.24 8.77
N THR A 54 3.83 -22.05 8.14
CA THR A 54 3.35 -20.74 7.70
C THR A 54 1.96 -20.37 8.22
N GLY A 55 1.15 -21.36 8.58
CA GLY A 55 -0.27 -21.18 8.88
C GLY A 55 -1.14 -20.98 7.64
N ILE A 56 -0.54 -20.89 6.43
CA ILE A 56 -1.26 -20.56 5.19
C ILE A 56 -2.00 -21.81 4.70
N LYS A 57 -3.30 -21.66 4.46
CA LYS A 57 -4.17 -22.70 3.87
C LYS A 57 -4.39 -22.51 2.38
N GLU A 58 -4.52 -21.26 1.96
CA GLU A 58 -4.77 -20.85 0.58
C GLU A 58 -4.17 -19.47 0.31
N ARG A 59 -4.00 -19.13 -0.96
CA ARG A 59 -3.63 -17.80 -1.43
C ARG A 59 -4.49 -17.41 -2.63
N ARG A 60 -4.56 -16.11 -2.87
CA ARG A 60 -5.23 -15.53 -4.03
C ARG A 60 -4.18 -15.16 -5.06
N ILE A 61 -4.41 -15.54 -6.32
CA ILE A 61 -3.48 -15.30 -7.43
C ILE A 61 -4.22 -14.62 -8.57
N ILE A 62 -3.63 -13.57 -9.13
CA ILE A 62 -4.15 -12.89 -10.30
C ILE A 62 -4.18 -13.87 -11.49
N SER A 63 -5.32 -13.94 -12.16
CA SER A 63 -5.53 -14.82 -13.32
C SER A 63 -6.25 -14.12 -14.47
N SER A 64 -7.39 -13.51 -14.22
CA SER A 64 -8.19 -12.76 -15.18
C SER A 64 -8.25 -11.26 -14.86
N GLU A 65 -7.93 -10.90 -13.65
CA GLU A 65 -7.80 -9.52 -13.18
C GLU A 65 -6.39 -9.00 -13.47
N ASN A 66 -6.18 -7.70 -13.26
CA ASN A 66 -4.85 -7.09 -13.18
C ASN A 66 -4.67 -6.36 -11.85
N LEU A 67 -3.43 -6.07 -11.49
CA LEU A 67 -3.11 -5.42 -10.21
C LEU A 67 -3.69 -4.01 -10.12
N GLU A 68 -3.73 -3.28 -11.24
CA GLU A 68 -4.30 -1.93 -11.30
C GLU A 68 -5.77 -1.93 -10.91
N ASP A 69 -6.58 -2.84 -11.47
CA ASP A 69 -8.02 -2.95 -11.13
C ASP A 69 -8.23 -3.24 -9.65
N LEU A 70 -7.41 -4.12 -9.06
CA LEU A 70 -7.48 -4.42 -7.62
C LEU A 70 -7.12 -3.20 -6.78
N ALA A 71 -6.06 -2.47 -7.15
CA ALA A 71 -5.64 -1.25 -6.45
C ALA A 71 -6.72 -0.16 -6.51
N ILE A 72 -7.33 0.03 -7.69
CA ILE A 72 -8.42 1.00 -7.89
C ILE A 72 -9.66 0.61 -7.08
N ASP A 73 -10.03 -0.67 -7.07
CA ASP A 73 -11.18 -1.17 -6.32
C ASP A 73 -10.97 -1.00 -4.80
N ALA A 74 -9.78 -1.34 -4.29
CA ALA A 74 -9.41 -1.13 -2.89
C ALA A 74 -9.49 0.36 -2.51
N ALA A 75 -8.94 1.25 -3.34
CA ALA A 75 -8.99 2.69 -3.13
C ALA A 75 -10.43 3.22 -3.08
N LYS A 76 -11.29 2.80 -4.02
CA LYS A 76 -12.72 3.17 -4.03
C LYS A 76 -13.45 2.70 -2.79
N LYS A 77 -13.17 1.48 -2.32
CA LYS A 77 -13.76 0.93 -1.09
C LYS A 77 -13.32 1.70 0.15
N ALA A 78 -12.03 2.07 0.24
CA ALA A 78 -11.51 2.89 1.34
C ALA A 78 -12.17 4.27 1.39
N LEU A 79 -12.35 4.93 0.24
CA LEU A 79 -13.05 6.22 0.15
C LEU A 79 -14.53 6.08 0.54
N ALA A 80 -15.19 5.02 0.10
CA ALA A 80 -16.58 4.75 0.47
C ALA A 80 -16.73 4.51 1.99
N ASP A 81 -15.84 3.72 2.59
CA ASP A 81 -15.81 3.45 4.04
C ASP A 81 -15.55 4.75 4.85
N ALA A 82 -14.67 5.62 4.34
CA ALA A 82 -14.42 6.94 4.92
C ALA A 82 -15.56 7.95 4.67
N ASN A 83 -16.56 7.61 3.85
CA ASN A 83 -17.57 8.55 3.35
C ASN A 83 -16.93 9.82 2.76
N MET A 84 -15.88 9.66 1.95
CA MET A 84 -15.06 10.74 1.40
C MET A 84 -15.10 10.74 -0.13
N ASP A 85 -15.18 11.94 -0.73
CA ASP A 85 -15.01 12.11 -2.17
C ASP A 85 -13.51 12.14 -2.53
N ALA A 86 -13.12 11.53 -3.64
CA ALA A 86 -11.74 11.50 -4.11
C ALA A 86 -11.15 12.92 -4.36
N LYS A 87 -12.01 13.91 -4.67
CA LYS A 87 -11.58 15.31 -4.83
C LYS A 87 -11.11 15.97 -3.53
N ASP A 88 -11.50 15.41 -2.37
CA ASP A 88 -11.12 15.92 -1.05
C ASP A 88 -9.78 15.34 -0.55
N LEU A 89 -9.15 14.47 -1.35
CA LEU A 89 -7.81 13.96 -1.09
C LEU A 89 -6.76 15.04 -1.33
N ASP A 90 -5.80 15.13 -0.42
CA ASP A 90 -4.63 16.01 -0.53
C ASP A 90 -3.40 15.29 -1.08
N TYR A 91 -3.33 13.96 -0.93
CA TYR A 91 -2.21 13.15 -1.39
C TYR A 91 -2.57 11.67 -1.57
N ILE A 92 -1.87 10.99 -2.50
CA ILE A 92 -1.93 9.53 -2.66
C ILE A 92 -0.51 8.97 -2.59
N ILE A 93 -0.31 7.95 -1.74
CA ILE A 93 0.93 7.18 -1.63
C ILE A 93 0.60 5.73 -1.99
N CYS A 94 1.27 5.17 -2.99
CA CYS A 94 1.11 3.76 -3.34
C CYS A 94 2.37 2.99 -2.96
N ALA A 95 2.27 2.05 -2.02
CA ALA A 95 3.34 1.08 -1.76
C ALA A 95 3.22 -0.08 -2.73
N ASN A 96 4.25 -0.24 -3.57
CA ASN A 96 4.26 -1.20 -4.65
C ASN A 96 5.70 -1.61 -5.01
N VAL A 97 5.93 -2.89 -5.28
CA VAL A 97 7.23 -3.42 -5.73
C VAL A 97 7.17 -3.79 -7.20
N VAL A 98 6.07 -4.43 -7.61
CA VAL A 98 5.90 -4.98 -8.96
C VAL A 98 4.82 -4.19 -9.67
N ASN A 99 5.22 -3.48 -10.70
CA ASN A 99 4.32 -2.74 -11.56
C ASN A 99 4.42 -3.26 -12.99
N GLU A 100 3.34 -3.19 -13.74
CA GLU A 100 3.36 -3.50 -15.16
C GLU A 100 4.14 -2.45 -15.94
N TYR A 101 4.06 -1.19 -15.50
CA TYR A 101 4.72 -0.05 -16.12
C TYR A 101 5.67 0.65 -15.14
N VAL A 102 6.83 1.07 -15.65
CA VAL A 102 7.71 2.00 -14.92
C VAL A 102 7.07 3.40 -14.85
N SER A 103 6.35 3.77 -15.91
CA SER A 103 5.60 5.01 -16.02
C SER A 103 4.41 4.81 -16.96
N PRO A 104 3.19 5.27 -16.58
CA PRO A 104 2.88 5.99 -15.34
C PRO A 104 3.02 5.13 -14.09
N ALA A 105 3.27 5.78 -12.94
CA ALA A 105 3.29 5.14 -11.63
C ALA A 105 1.90 4.59 -11.27
N MET A 106 1.82 3.53 -10.44
CA MET A 106 0.54 2.95 -10.01
C MET A 106 -0.35 3.98 -9.31
N SER A 107 0.23 4.84 -8.48
CA SER A 107 -0.48 5.95 -7.84
C SER A 107 -1.12 6.91 -8.85
N CYS A 108 -0.49 7.15 -10.01
CA CYS A 108 -1.07 7.98 -11.07
C CYS A 108 -2.25 7.30 -11.76
N LEU A 109 -2.19 5.98 -11.96
CA LEU A 109 -3.29 5.19 -12.51
C LEU A 109 -4.49 5.21 -11.56
N ILE A 110 -4.26 4.97 -10.27
CA ILE A 110 -5.27 5.07 -9.21
C ILE A 110 -5.88 6.48 -9.20
N GLN A 111 -5.04 7.54 -9.16
CA GLN A 111 -5.45 8.94 -9.14
C GLN A 111 -6.42 9.25 -10.29
N GLY A 112 -6.05 8.86 -11.52
CA GLY A 112 -6.87 9.06 -12.71
C GLY A 112 -8.20 8.34 -12.64
N ALA A 113 -8.20 7.07 -12.20
CA ALA A 113 -9.38 6.21 -12.15
C ALA A 113 -10.40 6.61 -11.08
N ILE A 114 -9.94 7.16 -9.93
CA ILE A 114 -10.83 7.67 -8.88
C ILE A 114 -11.22 9.13 -9.06
N GLY A 115 -10.60 9.84 -10.02
CA GLY A 115 -10.86 11.25 -10.32
C GLY A 115 -10.23 12.24 -9.34
N ALA A 116 -9.23 11.82 -8.55
CA ALA A 116 -8.48 12.70 -7.67
C ALA A 116 -7.59 13.68 -8.45
N LYS A 117 -7.24 14.83 -7.82
CA LYS A 117 -6.41 15.89 -8.44
C LYS A 117 -5.16 16.22 -7.61
N CYS A 118 -4.98 15.51 -6.49
CA CYS A 118 -3.86 15.71 -5.59
C CYS A 118 -2.56 15.11 -6.13
N PRO A 119 -1.38 15.52 -5.64
CA PRO A 119 -0.11 14.85 -5.92
C PRO A 119 -0.13 13.37 -5.50
N CYS A 120 0.66 12.55 -6.20
CA CYS A 120 0.79 11.15 -5.89
C CYS A 120 2.20 10.64 -6.22
N PHE A 121 2.64 9.57 -5.58
CA PHE A 121 3.89 8.84 -5.88
C PHE A 121 3.83 7.40 -5.41
N ASP A 122 4.69 6.57 -6.01
CA ASP A 122 4.91 5.19 -5.59
C ASP A 122 6.10 5.09 -4.63
N LEU A 123 5.97 4.22 -3.63
CA LEU A 123 6.99 3.89 -2.65
C LEU A 123 7.36 2.41 -2.75
N ASN A 124 8.61 2.09 -3.00
CA ASN A 124 9.11 0.73 -2.88
C ASN A 124 9.77 0.53 -1.52
N GLY A 125 9.08 -0.17 -0.64
CA GLY A 125 9.57 -0.58 0.67
C GLY A 125 9.37 -2.08 0.92
N ALA A 126 9.00 -2.84 -0.11
CA ALA A 126 8.65 -4.24 0.00
C ALA A 126 7.67 -4.49 1.18
N CYS A 127 7.89 -5.53 1.99
CA CYS A 127 7.02 -5.92 3.10
C CYS A 127 6.76 -4.81 4.15
N VAL A 128 7.60 -3.79 4.23
CA VAL A 128 7.44 -2.65 5.15
C VAL A 128 6.87 -1.40 4.47
N GLY A 129 6.50 -1.49 3.18
CA GLY A 129 6.01 -0.36 2.39
C GLY A 129 4.82 0.35 3.03
N PHE A 130 3.88 -0.41 3.61
CA PHE A 130 2.75 0.16 4.34
C PHE A 130 3.21 1.00 5.56
N ILE A 131 4.14 0.50 6.34
CA ILE A 131 4.65 1.20 7.54
C ILE A 131 5.37 2.48 7.14
N TYR A 132 6.21 2.43 6.09
CA TYR A 132 6.88 3.63 5.57
C TYR A 132 5.88 4.65 5.01
N SER A 133 4.82 4.18 4.34
CA SER A 133 3.75 5.06 3.86
C SER A 133 3.02 5.75 5.01
N LEU A 134 2.75 5.04 6.13
CA LEU A 134 2.16 5.63 7.34
C LEU A 134 3.06 6.69 7.96
N GLU A 135 4.37 6.45 8.05
CA GLU A 135 5.33 7.39 8.61
C GLU A 135 5.41 8.67 7.76
N ILE A 136 5.45 8.51 6.43
CA ILE A 136 5.43 9.65 5.49
C ILE A 136 4.10 10.42 5.60
N ALA A 137 2.97 9.71 5.64
CA ALA A 137 1.65 10.33 5.78
C ALA A 137 1.53 11.10 7.11
N GLU A 138 2.07 10.56 8.20
CA GLU A 138 2.11 11.24 9.49
C GLU A 138 2.94 12.54 9.41
N ALA A 139 4.11 12.49 8.78
CA ALA A 139 4.95 13.67 8.57
C ALA A 139 4.22 14.75 7.74
N PHE A 140 3.54 14.33 6.67
CA PHE A 140 2.72 15.21 5.83
C PHE A 140 1.56 15.82 6.64
N TYR A 141 0.86 15.03 7.42
CA TYR A 141 -0.24 15.48 8.27
C TYR A 141 0.25 16.47 9.35
N LYS A 142 1.36 16.16 10.03
CA LYS A 142 1.96 17.02 11.06
C LYS A 142 2.48 18.35 10.49
N SER A 143 2.88 18.39 9.23
CA SER A 143 3.26 19.65 8.55
C SER A 143 2.12 20.67 8.50
N GLY A 144 0.87 20.20 8.63
CA GLY A 144 -0.34 21.01 8.54
C GLY A 144 -0.77 21.34 7.12
N LYS A 145 0.01 20.93 6.10
CA LYS A 145 -0.29 21.18 4.69
C LYS A 145 -1.32 20.19 4.13
N TYR A 146 -1.25 18.92 4.54
CA TYR A 146 -2.10 17.85 4.06
C TYR A 146 -2.96 17.28 5.19
N LYS A 147 -4.22 16.97 4.92
CA LYS A 147 -5.19 16.45 5.90
C LYS A 147 -5.67 15.05 5.54
N ASN A 148 -6.01 14.84 4.28
CA ASN A 148 -6.61 13.62 3.76
C ASN A 148 -5.61 12.93 2.84
N ILE A 149 -5.06 11.81 3.28
CA ILE A 149 -4.02 11.08 2.55
C ILE A 149 -4.54 9.66 2.33
N LEU A 150 -4.57 9.22 1.07
CA LEU A 150 -4.86 7.84 0.71
C LEU A 150 -3.54 7.08 0.62
N ILE A 151 -3.47 5.95 1.33
CA ILE A 151 -2.39 4.98 1.19
C ILE A 151 -2.98 3.76 0.51
N VAL A 152 -2.35 3.27 -0.54
CA VAL A 152 -2.70 2.02 -1.22
C VAL A 152 -1.48 1.12 -1.23
N CYS A 153 -1.65 -0.14 -0.83
CA CYS A 153 -0.66 -1.19 -1.03
C CYS A 153 -1.18 -2.12 -2.11
N ALA A 154 -0.41 -2.34 -3.17
CA ALA A 154 -0.82 -3.20 -4.28
C ALA A 154 0.36 -4.06 -4.71
N GLU A 155 0.22 -5.38 -4.58
CA GLU A 155 1.32 -6.31 -4.82
C GLU A 155 0.85 -7.54 -5.61
N GLU A 156 1.70 -7.93 -6.58
CA GLU A 156 1.54 -9.14 -7.40
C GLU A 156 2.84 -9.98 -7.33
N PRO A 157 3.23 -10.48 -6.17
CA PRO A 157 4.44 -11.27 -6.05
C PRO A 157 4.40 -12.57 -6.83
N SER A 158 3.21 -13.09 -7.18
CA SER A 158 3.05 -14.28 -8.01
C SER A 158 3.76 -14.18 -9.37
N ARG A 159 3.90 -12.94 -9.90
CA ARG A 159 4.63 -12.66 -11.14
C ARG A 159 6.15 -12.84 -11.02
N MET A 160 6.69 -12.72 -9.81
CA MET A 160 8.13 -12.79 -9.53
C MET A 160 8.58 -14.13 -8.96
N VAL A 161 7.64 -14.91 -8.42
CA VAL A 161 7.94 -16.18 -7.73
C VAL A 161 8.41 -17.22 -8.72
N ASN A 162 9.49 -17.91 -8.37
CA ASN A 162 9.87 -19.16 -9.05
C ASN A 162 8.95 -20.29 -8.59
N TRP A 163 7.96 -20.64 -9.41
CA TRP A 163 6.98 -21.69 -9.13
C TRP A 163 7.57 -23.11 -9.05
N HIS A 164 8.87 -23.30 -9.26
CA HIS A 164 9.58 -24.56 -9.01
C HIS A 164 10.32 -24.57 -7.67
N ASP A 165 10.30 -23.47 -6.92
CA ASP A 165 10.94 -23.36 -5.61
C ASP A 165 9.89 -23.24 -4.49
N ARG A 166 9.69 -24.35 -3.76
CA ARG A 166 8.74 -24.39 -2.63
C ARG A 166 9.11 -23.48 -1.46
N THR A 167 10.34 -22.99 -1.37
CA THR A 167 10.76 -22.11 -0.26
C THR A 167 10.14 -20.74 -0.33
N ALA A 168 9.78 -20.28 -1.53
CA ALA A 168 9.18 -19.00 -1.78
C ALA A 168 7.72 -19.11 -2.26
N SER A 169 7.44 -20.00 -3.21
CA SER A 169 6.14 -20.06 -3.89
C SER A 169 4.94 -20.36 -3.00
N VAL A 170 5.17 -20.99 -1.84
CA VAL A 170 4.10 -21.30 -0.88
C VAL A 170 3.68 -20.11 0.00
N LEU A 171 4.48 -19.02 0.01
CA LEU A 171 4.32 -17.89 0.92
C LEU A 171 3.46 -16.76 0.34
N PHE A 172 3.50 -16.56 -0.98
CA PHE A 172 3.00 -15.35 -1.60
C PHE A 172 1.62 -15.52 -2.23
N GLY A 173 0.86 -14.45 -2.20
CA GLY A 173 -0.38 -14.25 -2.91
C GLY A 173 -0.52 -12.77 -3.28
N ASP A 174 -1.47 -12.48 -4.17
CA ASP A 174 -1.67 -11.16 -4.77
C ASP A 174 -2.85 -10.43 -4.13
N GLY A 175 -2.83 -9.10 -4.16
CA GLY A 175 -3.92 -8.30 -3.65
C GLY A 175 -3.59 -6.82 -3.51
N ALA A 176 -4.62 -6.06 -3.12
CA ALA A 176 -4.51 -4.64 -2.82
C ALA A 176 -5.36 -4.27 -1.60
N ALA A 177 -4.86 -3.28 -0.85
CA ALA A 177 -5.54 -2.68 0.29
C ALA A 177 -5.22 -1.19 0.43
#